data_116260be399ada8aef7c7d768d0807e8
#
_entry.id   116260be399ada8aef7c7d768d0807e8
#
_cell.length_a   1.000
_cell.length_b   1.000
_cell.length_c   1.000
_cell.angle_alpha   90.00
_cell.angle_beta   90.00
_cell.angle_gamma   90.00
#
_symmetry.space_group_name_H-M   'P 1'
#
loop_
_entity.id
_entity.type
_entity.pdbx_description
1 polymer ?
#
loop_
_entity_poly.entity_id
_entity_poly.type
_entity_poly.pdbx_seq_one_letter_code
_entity_poly.pdbx_strand_id
1 'polypeptide(L)'
;QTCALPIFAALRERDRTGRGRLVEVNLLECSIALTADYVATFTQRGIVSKPLTRTAASQAFAFRCGDGKLLAIHLSRHEKFWTNLLDALERPELATDTRFAGRMERIENYAALRDELAKTIIAKPRLHWMQRLETADVPFAPVNDTAEVLADAQVQHLGLIATAEHPTEGKVTGIRSPVLFDGARGGVKPAPSFGEHTRSVLAGLGYSAEEIEGLAK
;
A
#
# COMPACT_ATOMS: atom_id res chain seq x y z
N GLN A 1 -9.76 -7.66 4.44
CA GLN A 1 -10.68 -8.31 3.48
C GLN A 1 -10.86 -9.79 3.81
N THR A 2 -9.79 -10.56 4.09
CA THR A 2 -9.86 -12.00 4.38
C THR A 2 -10.72 -12.36 5.58
N CYS A 3 -10.84 -11.50 6.59
CA CYS A 3 -11.66 -11.77 7.77
C CYS A 3 -13.11 -11.29 7.63
N ALA A 4 -13.34 -10.16 6.98
CA ALA A 4 -14.68 -9.56 6.89
C ALA A 4 -15.61 -10.29 5.90
N LEU A 5 -15.11 -10.67 4.73
CA LEU A 5 -15.94 -11.35 3.71
C LEU A 5 -16.57 -12.67 4.18
N PRO A 6 -15.84 -13.59 4.84
CA PRO A 6 -16.46 -14.81 5.39
C PRO A 6 -17.55 -14.53 6.43
N ILE A 7 -17.36 -13.49 7.27
CA ILE A 7 -18.36 -13.09 8.26
C ILE A 7 -19.64 -12.61 7.55
N PHE A 8 -19.53 -11.73 6.56
CA PHE A 8 -20.69 -11.26 5.80
C PHE A 8 -21.37 -12.39 5.02
N ALA A 9 -20.61 -13.32 4.47
CA ALA A 9 -21.15 -14.50 3.79
C ALA A 9 -21.96 -15.37 4.77
N ALA A 10 -21.41 -15.63 5.98
CA ALA A 10 -22.08 -16.39 7.02
C ALA A 10 -23.35 -15.69 7.55
N LEU A 11 -23.32 -14.37 7.71
CA LEU A 11 -24.49 -13.58 8.09
C LEU A 11 -25.58 -13.65 7.01
N ARG A 12 -25.21 -13.47 5.74
CA ARG A 12 -26.14 -13.58 4.61
C ARG A 12 -26.80 -14.97 4.53
N GLU A 13 -26.01 -16.02 4.77
CA GLU A 13 -26.53 -17.38 4.79
C GLU A 13 -27.48 -17.59 5.98
N ARG A 14 -27.13 -17.12 7.18
CA ARG A 14 -27.99 -17.15 8.35
C ARG A 14 -29.34 -16.48 8.07
N ASP A 15 -29.34 -15.32 7.44
CA ASP A 15 -30.57 -14.58 7.12
C ASP A 15 -31.48 -15.34 6.13
N ARG A 16 -30.89 -16.18 5.27
CA ARG A 16 -31.65 -17.02 4.32
C ARG A 16 -32.16 -18.34 4.93
N THR A 17 -31.38 -18.94 5.84
CA THR A 17 -31.58 -20.32 6.29
C THR A 17 -32.04 -20.41 7.75
N GLY A 18 -31.96 -19.30 8.50
CA GLY A 18 -32.17 -19.28 9.95
C GLY A 18 -31.04 -19.97 10.75
N ARG A 19 -29.96 -20.44 10.08
CA ARG A 19 -28.89 -21.23 10.73
C ARG A 19 -27.58 -20.49 10.65
N GLY A 20 -26.99 -20.18 11.81
CA GLY A 20 -25.63 -19.64 11.91
C GLY A 20 -24.59 -20.72 11.71
N ARG A 21 -23.32 -20.27 11.49
CA ARG A 21 -22.14 -21.14 11.44
C ARG A 21 -20.97 -20.51 12.16
N LEU A 22 -20.07 -21.33 12.62
CA LEU A 22 -18.78 -20.89 13.15
C LEU A 22 -17.90 -20.43 12.00
N VAL A 23 -17.27 -19.27 12.13
CA VAL A 23 -16.26 -18.73 11.21
C VAL A 23 -14.95 -18.61 11.96
N GLU A 24 -13.96 -19.38 11.54
CA GLU A 24 -12.63 -19.39 12.16
C GLU A 24 -11.61 -18.80 11.19
N VAL A 25 -10.77 -17.90 11.70
CA VAL A 25 -9.69 -17.25 10.94
C VAL A 25 -8.51 -17.09 11.88
N ASN A 26 -7.32 -17.46 11.42
CA ASN A 26 -6.09 -17.25 12.17
C ASN A 26 -5.03 -16.52 11.34
N LEU A 27 -4.06 -15.92 12.03
CA LEU A 27 -3.02 -15.10 11.38
C LEU A 27 -2.09 -15.92 10.49
N LEU A 28 -1.77 -17.16 10.87
CA LEU A 28 -0.86 -18.01 10.12
C LEU A 28 -1.43 -18.33 8.73
N GLU A 29 -2.66 -18.81 8.66
CA GLU A 29 -3.33 -19.16 7.41
C GLU A 29 -3.53 -17.93 6.51
N CYS A 30 -3.95 -16.81 7.09
CA CYS A 30 -4.08 -15.55 6.38
C CYS A 30 -2.75 -15.05 5.82
N SER A 31 -1.65 -15.16 6.57
CA SER A 31 -0.32 -14.75 6.12
C SER A 31 0.19 -15.65 4.99
N ILE A 32 -0.03 -16.95 5.06
CA ILE A 32 0.31 -17.89 3.98
C ILE A 32 -0.51 -17.57 2.73
N ALA A 33 -1.81 -17.30 2.88
CA ALA A 33 -2.67 -16.94 1.74
C ALA A 33 -2.24 -15.63 1.06
N LEU A 34 -1.73 -14.65 1.81
CA LEU A 34 -1.17 -13.42 1.24
C LEU A 34 0.14 -13.64 0.47
N THR A 35 0.85 -14.73 0.76
CA THR A 35 2.12 -15.09 0.10
C THR A 35 1.96 -16.25 -0.90
N ALA A 36 0.77 -16.45 -1.43
CA ALA A 36 0.43 -17.56 -2.33
C ALA A 36 1.35 -17.66 -3.57
N ASP A 37 1.81 -16.53 -4.11
CA ASP A 37 2.74 -16.49 -5.23
C ASP A 37 4.13 -17.05 -4.87
N TYR A 38 4.61 -16.79 -3.66
CA TYR A 38 5.87 -17.39 -3.17
C TYR A 38 5.73 -18.90 -2.93
N VAL A 39 4.61 -19.32 -2.35
CA VAL A 39 4.29 -20.74 -2.16
C VAL A 39 4.23 -21.45 -3.51
N ALA A 40 3.52 -20.90 -4.50
CA ALA A 40 3.43 -21.46 -5.85
C ALA A 40 4.81 -21.51 -6.54
N THR A 41 5.63 -20.48 -6.38
CA THR A 41 6.98 -20.44 -6.94
C THR A 41 7.84 -21.58 -6.39
N PHE A 42 7.77 -21.81 -5.09
CA PHE A 42 8.52 -22.91 -4.46
C PHE A 42 7.99 -24.28 -4.86
N THR A 43 6.67 -24.50 -4.76
CA THR A 43 6.06 -25.81 -5.01
C THR A 43 6.15 -26.26 -6.47
N GLN A 44 6.11 -25.32 -7.41
CA GLN A 44 6.15 -25.62 -8.85
C GLN A 44 7.57 -25.62 -9.43
N ARG A 45 8.48 -24.84 -8.86
CA ARG A 45 9.81 -24.59 -9.44
C ARG A 45 10.98 -24.87 -8.50
N GLY A 46 10.73 -25.20 -7.23
CA GLY A 46 11.77 -25.39 -6.21
C GLY A 46 12.53 -24.10 -5.83
N ILE A 47 12.05 -22.93 -6.25
CA ILE A 47 12.75 -21.66 -6.02
C ILE A 47 12.34 -21.07 -4.68
N VAL A 48 13.30 -20.94 -3.77
CA VAL A 48 13.13 -20.17 -2.53
C VAL A 48 13.27 -18.67 -2.85
N SER A 49 12.21 -17.92 -2.69
CA SER A 49 12.19 -16.48 -2.96
C SER A 49 13.07 -15.72 -1.97
N LYS A 50 13.92 -14.83 -2.48
CA LYS A 50 14.76 -13.90 -1.74
C LYS A 50 14.17 -12.50 -1.82
N PRO A 51 14.59 -11.52 -0.99
CA PRO A 51 14.02 -10.17 -0.99
C PRO A 51 13.94 -9.49 -2.36
N LEU A 52 14.89 -9.74 -3.26
CA LEU A 52 14.93 -9.13 -4.60
C LEU A 52 14.39 -10.03 -5.72
N THR A 53 13.98 -11.27 -5.46
CA THR A 53 13.54 -12.21 -6.51
C THR A 53 12.37 -11.65 -7.32
N ARG A 54 11.36 -11.10 -6.66
CA ARG A 54 10.19 -10.55 -7.33
C ARG A 54 10.50 -9.23 -8.06
N THR A 55 11.24 -8.33 -7.41
CA THR A 55 11.61 -7.04 -7.99
C THR A 55 12.49 -7.20 -9.22
N ALA A 56 13.45 -8.13 -9.20
CA ALA A 56 14.25 -8.48 -10.36
C ALA A 56 13.39 -9.05 -11.50
N ALA A 57 12.52 -9.99 -11.21
CA ALA A 57 11.63 -10.61 -12.21
C ALA A 57 10.66 -9.62 -12.86
N SER A 58 10.19 -8.62 -12.12
CA SER A 58 9.33 -7.54 -12.63
C SER A 58 10.09 -6.34 -13.15
N GLN A 59 11.41 -6.30 -12.99
CA GLN A 59 12.28 -5.16 -13.29
C GLN A 59 11.74 -3.87 -12.67
N ALA A 60 11.39 -3.96 -11.38
CA ALA A 60 10.97 -2.84 -10.57
C ALA A 60 12.16 -2.31 -9.77
N PHE A 61 12.36 -1.01 -9.81
CA PHE A 61 13.48 -0.33 -9.16
C PHE A 61 12.97 0.79 -8.28
N ALA A 62 13.71 1.11 -7.22
CA ALA A 62 13.51 2.32 -6.44
C ALA A 62 14.86 3.03 -6.30
N PHE A 63 14.88 4.32 -6.62
CA PHE A 63 16.09 5.13 -6.67
C PHE A 63 15.96 6.37 -5.79
N ARG A 64 17.08 6.78 -5.23
CA ARG A 64 17.22 8.09 -4.61
C ARG A 64 17.69 9.10 -5.66
N CYS A 65 16.95 10.18 -5.84
CA CYS A 65 17.27 11.29 -6.72
C CYS A 65 18.20 12.30 -6.04
N GLY A 66 18.70 13.27 -6.81
CA GLY A 66 19.64 14.27 -6.33
C GLY A 66 19.11 15.21 -5.24
N ASP A 67 17.80 15.36 -5.14
CA ASP A 67 17.11 16.09 -4.07
C ASP A 67 16.79 15.22 -2.83
N GLY A 68 17.30 13.99 -2.78
CA GLY A 68 17.06 13.02 -1.70
C GLY A 68 15.72 12.30 -1.76
N LYS A 69 14.80 12.70 -2.64
CA LYS A 69 13.50 12.07 -2.84
C LYS A 69 13.60 10.75 -3.58
N LEU A 70 12.60 9.88 -3.39
CA LEU A 70 12.59 8.55 -3.99
C LEU A 70 11.70 8.49 -5.22
N LEU A 71 12.14 7.74 -6.23
CA LEU A 71 11.45 7.48 -7.49
C LEU A 71 11.42 5.98 -7.75
N ALA A 72 10.24 5.44 -8.05
CA ALA A 72 10.07 4.06 -8.50
C ALA A 72 9.93 4.01 -10.02
N ILE A 73 10.54 3.00 -10.65
CA ILE A 73 10.45 2.72 -12.10
C ILE A 73 10.07 1.24 -12.25
N HIS A 74 9.17 0.92 -13.18
CA HIS A 74 8.71 -0.44 -13.40
C HIS A 74 8.67 -0.77 -14.89
N LEU A 75 9.64 -1.54 -15.38
CA LEU A 75 9.77 -1.85 -16.81
C LEU A 75 8.84 -2.99 -17.27
N SER A 76 8.29 -3.77 -16.34
CA SER A 76 7.40 -4.90 -16.66
C SER A 76 8.04 -5.91 -17.62
N ARG A 77 7.33 -6.33 -18.68
CA ARG A 77 7.80 -7.31 -19.67
C ARG A 77 8.06 -6.72 -21.05
N HIS A 78 7.68 -5.47 -21.29
CA HIS A 78 7.76 -4.85 -22.61
C HIS A 78 9.14 -4.26 -22.85
N GLU A 79 9.82 -4.74 -23.86
CA GLU A 79 11.17 -4.29 -24.22
C GLU A 79 11.22 -2.79 -24.58
N LYS A 80 10.12 -2.24 -25.06
CA LYS A 80 10.01 -0.80 -25.33
C LYS A 80 10.33 0.06 -24.10
N PHE A 81 9.93 -0.37 -22.88
CA PHE A 81 10.21 0.39 -21.67
C PHE A 81 11.69 0.40 -21.29
N TRP A 82 12.41 -0.67 -21.62
CA TRP A 82 13.86 -0.69 -21.49
C TRP A 82 14.53 0.31 -22.44
N THR A 83 14.21 0.26 -23.73
CA THR A 83 14.73 1.19 -24.73
C THR A 83 14.41 2.63 -24.34
N ASN A 84 13.15 2.92 -24.03
CA ASN A 84 12.69 4.24 -23.63
C ASN A 84 13.38 4.75 -22.35
N LEU A 85 13.64 3.86 -21.39
CA LEU A 85 14.39 4.22 -20.18
C LEU A 85 15.82 4.65 -20.51
N LEU A 86 16.51 3.93 -21.38
CA LEU A 86 17.87 4.27 -21.77
C LEU A 86 17.93 5.63 -22.49
N ASP A 87 16.94 5.91 -23.34
CA ASP A 87 16.80 7.22 -24.00
C ASP A 87 16.54 8.33 -22.98
N ALA A 88 15.62 8.11 -22.04
CA ALA A 88 15.31 9.06 -20.98
C ALA A 88 16.51 9.36 -20.07
N LEU A 89 17.35 8.37 -19.82
CA LEU A 89 18.56 8.49 -18.98
C LEU A 89 19.81 8.90 -19.77
N GLU A 90 19.75 8.97 -21.10
CA GLU A 90 20.90 9.23 -21.99
C GLU A 90 22.03 8.20 -21.78
N ARG A 91 21.65 6.91 -21.65
CA ARG A 91 22.56 5.78 -21.38
C ARG A 91 22.46 4.68 -22.47
N PRO A 92 22.62 5.02 -23.77
CA PRO A 92 22.46 4.05 -24.87
C PRO A 92 23.48 2.90 -24.81
N GLU A 93 24.63 3.11 -24.19
CA GLU A 93 25.68 2.09 -24.04
C GLU A 93 25.21 0.87 -23.20
N LEU A 94 24.25 1.05 -22.32
CA LEU A 94 23.70 -0.08 -21.52
C LEU A 94 22.91 -1.08 -22.38
N ALA A 95 22.45 -0.68 -23.57
CA ALA A 95 21.78 -1.58 -24.51
C ALA A 95 22.74 -2.63 -25.10
N THR A 96 24.01 -2.30 -25.22
CA THR A 96 25.06 -3.17 -25.77
C THR A 96 25.89 -3.88 -24.71
N ASP A 97 25.69 -3.56 -23.44
CA ASP A 97 26.33 -4.27 -22.34
C ASP A 97 25.75 -5.68 -22.22
N THR A 98 26.61 -6.68 -22.39
CA THR A 98 26.20 -8.11 -22.37
C THR A 98 25.50 -8.53 -21.09
N ARG A 99 25.73 -7.81 -19.97
CA ARG A 99 25.04 -8.06 -18.69
C ARG A 99 23.57 -7.65 -18.73
N PHE A 100 23.15 -6.77 -19.68
CA PHE A 100 21.82 -6.16 -19.72
C PHE A 100 21.12 -6.26 -21.07
N ALA A 101 21.76 -6.91 -22.06
CA ALA A 101 21.31 -6.96 -23.45
C ALA A 101 19.92 -7.57 -23.61
N GLY A 102 19.59 -8.60 -22.84
CA GLY A 102 18.27 -9.22 -22.85
C GLY A 102 17.60 -9.15 -21.47
N ARG A 103 16.30 -9.47 -21.47
CA ARG A 103 15.51 -9.45 -20.23
C ARG A 103 16.02 -10.41 -19.16
N MET A 104 16.46 -11.62 -19.55
CA MET A 104 16.95 -12.60 -18.58
C MET A 104 18.29 -12.16 -17.97
N GLU A 105 19.18 -11.60 -18.77
CA GLU A 105 20.44 -11.05 -18.32
C GLU A 105 20.22 -9.89 -17.34
N ARG A 106 19.23 -9.03 -17.60
CA ARG A 106 18.83 -7.95 -16.65
C ARG A 106 18.26 -8.48 -15.34
N ILE A 107 17.56 -9.61 -15.36
CA ILE A 107 17.05 -10.26 -14.14
C ILE A 107 18.19 -10.86 -13.32
N GLU A 108 19.09 -11.57 -13.99
CA GLU A 108 20.24 -12.21 -13.36
C GLU A 108 21.22 -11.18 -12.77
N ASN A 109 21.44 -10.09 -13.51
CA ASN A 109 22.34 -9.00 -13.12
C ASN A 109 21.58 -7.80 -12.49
N TYR A 110 20.41 -8.03 -11.91
CA TYR A 110 19.52 -6.97 -11.40
C TYR A 110 20.23 -5.99 -10.45
N ALA A 111 21.07 -6.46 -9.55
CA ALA A 111 21.79 -5.60 -8.61
C ALA A 111 22.78 -4.68 -9.34
N ALA A 112 23.54 -5.22 -10.29
CA ALA A 112 24.49 -4.45 -11.09
C ALA A 112 23.77 -3.40 -11.96
N LEU A 113 22.64 -3.79 -12.58
CA LEU A 113 21.82 -2.87 -13.37
C LEU A 113 21.27 -1.74 -12.50
N ARG A 114 20.70 -2.06 -11.34
CA ARG A 114 20.20 -1.07 -10.38
C ARG A 114 21.28 -0.05 -10.02
N ASP A 115 22.51 -0.53 -9.75
CA ASP A 115 23.62 0.33 -9.33
C ASP A 115 24.09 1.22 -10.50
N GLU A 116 24.08 0.74 -11.76
CA GLU A 116 24.37 1.56 -12.93
C GLU A 116 23.32 2.66 -13.15
N LEU A 117 22.04 2.33 -13.07
CA LEU A 117 20.97 3.30 -13.22
C LEU A 117 20.99 4.34 -12.08
N ALA A 118 21.29 3.92 -10.86
CA ALA A 118 21.39 4.80 -9.69
C ALA A 118 22.43 5.91 -9.87
N LYS A 119 23.59 5.62 -10.52
CA LYS A 119 24.64 6.61 -10.79
C LYS A 119 24.13 7.77 -11.63
N THR A 120 23.20 7.50 -12.55
CA THR A 120 22.61 8.54 -13.39
C THR A 120 21.49 9.28 -12.63
N ILE A 121 20.60 8.55 -11.97
CA ILE A 121 19.41 9.14 -11.36
C ILE A 121 19.76 10.06 -10.18
N ILE A 122 20.80 9.78 -9.44
CA ILE A 122 21.28 10.63 -8.34
C ILE A 122 21.72 12.04 -8.79
N ALA A 123 22.02 12.22 -10.07
CA ALA A 123 22.54 13.48 -10.59
C ALA A 123 21.49 14.61 -10.73
N LYS A 124 20.21 14.30 -10.72
CA LYS A 124 19.12 15.27 -10.92
C LYS A 124 18.00 15.07 -9.89
N PRO A 125 17.20 16.12 -9.62
CA PRO A 125 16.06 16.02 -8.70
C PRO A 125 14.95 15.14 -9.28
N ARG A 126 14.08 14.60 -8.40
CA ARG A 126 12.97 13.70 -8.75
C ARG A 126 12.07 14.27 -9.85
N LEU A 127 11.71 15.54 -9.75
CA LEU A 127 10.83 16.19 -10.74
C LEU A 127 11.42 16.16 -12.17
N HIS A 128 12.71 16.36 -12.31
CA HIS A 128 13.39 16.28 -13.61
C HIS A 128 13.20 14.88 -14.23
N TRP A 129 13.40 13.83 -13.44
CA TRP A 129 13.24 12.46 -13.94
C TRP A 129 11.80 12.12 -14.25
N MET A 130 10.84 12.54 -13.42
CA MET A 130 9.43 12.35 -13.68
C MET A 130 9.02 12.92 -15.05
N GLN A 131 9.42 14.15 -15.37
CA GLN A 131 9.12 14.77 -16.66
C GLN A 131 9.74 14.02 -17.84
N ARG A 132 10.99 13.57 -17.71
CA ARG A 132 11.67 12.82 -18.76
C ARG A 132 11.06 11.45 -18.99
N LEU A 133 10.74 10.73 -17.90
CA LEU A 133 10.13 9.40 -17.98
C LEU A 133 8.71 9.45 -18.53
N GLU A 134 7.93 10.48 -18.20
CA GLU A 134 6.61 10.71 -18.75
C GLU A 134 6.68 10.95 -20.27
N THR A 135 7.57 11.82 -20.71
CA THR A 135 7.79 12.10 -22.15
C THR A 135 8.23 10.84 -22.91
N ALA A 136 9.03 9.99 -22.28
CA ALA A 136 9.54 8.75 -22.88
C ALA A 136 8.58 7.55 -22.76
N ASP A 137 7.39 7.72 -22.19
CA ASP A 137 6.42 6.62 -21.96
C ASP A 137 7.05 5.46 -21.14
N VAL A 138 7.77 5.80 -20.08
CA VAL A 138 8.32 4.81 -19.11
C VAL A 138 7.45 4.80 -17.86
N PRO A 139 6.95 3.65 -17.39
CA PRO A 139 6.17 3.58 -16.16
C PRO A 139 7.01 3.95 -14.93
N PHE A 140 6.57 4.96 -14.21
CA PHE A 140 7.19 5.41 -12.97
C PHE A 140 6.16 5.89 -11.95
N ALA A 141 6.58 6.06 -10.71
CA ALA A 141 5.80 6.74 -9.68
C ALA A 141 6.74 7.42 -8.66
N PRO A 142 6.37 8.59 -8.13
CA PRO A 142 7.06 9.12 -6.95
C PRO A 142 6.82 8.18 -5.76
N VAL A 143 7.85 7.95 -4.96
CA VAL A 143 7.68 7.30 -3.65
C VAL A 143 7.55 8.42 -2.64
N ASN A 144 6.32 8.69 -2.24
CA ASN A 144 5.96 9.79 -1.38
C ASN A 144 6.12 9.41 0.10
N ASP A 145 6.58 10.34 0.92
CA ASP A 145 6.43 10.26 2.36
C ASP A 145 5.00 10.66 2.80
N THR A 146 4.72 10.55 4.09
CA THR A 146 3.37 10.85 4.62
C THR A 146 2.96 12.31 4.37
N ALA A 147 3.88 13.26 4.45
CA ALA A 147 3.58 14.67 4.20
C ALA A 147 3.27 14.91 2.72
N GLU A 148 4.02 14.30 1.82
CA GLU A 148 3.79 14.36 0.38
C GLU A 148 2.46 13.69 -0.02
N VAL A 149 2.11 12.55 0.60
CA VAL A 149 0.79 11.91 0.40
C VAL A 149 -0.35 12.84 0.82
N LEU A 150 -0.23 13.48 1.99
CA LEU A 150 -1.27 14.40 2.47
C LEU A 150 -1.40 15.65 1.60
N ALA A 151 -0.33 16.08 0.94
CA ALA A 151 -0.31 17.23 0.02
C ALA A 151 -0.66 16.87 -1.43
N ASP A 152 -0.78 15.58 -1.75
CA ASP A 152 -1.06 15.11 -3.11
C ASP A 152 -2.43 15.60 -3.61
N ALA A 153 -2.47 16.12 -4.83
CA ALA A 153 -3.67 16.72 -5.41
C ALA A 153 -4.83 15.72 -5.53
N GLN A 154 -4.54 14.45 -5.84
CA GLN A 154 -5.56 13.40 -5.93
C GLN A 154 -6.08 13.02 -4.54
N VAL A 155 -5.22 12.96 -3.53
CA VAL A 155 -5.63 12.69 -2.14
C VAL A 155 -6.53 13.81 -1.62
N GLN A 156 -6.18 15.07 -1.90
CA GLN A 156 -7.00 16.23 -1.58
C GLN A 156 -8.35 16.20 -2.31
N HIS A 157 -8.34 15.93 -3.61
CA HIS A 157 -9.56 15.80 -4.42
C HIS A 157 -10.51 14.72 -3.88
N LEU A 158 -9.98 13.59 -3.45
CA LEU A 158 -10.76 12.50 -2.86
C LEU A 158 -11.43 12.87 -1.53
N GLY A 159 -11.03 13.94 -0.89
CA GLY A 159 -11.57 14.37 0.40
C GLY A 159 -11.41 13.31 1.49
N LEU A 160 -10.31 12.57 1.46
CA LEU A 160 -10.05 11.45 2.37
C LEU A 160 -9.67 11.93 3.78
N ILE A 161 -9.06 13.11 3.86
CA ILE A 161 -8.60 13.70 5.10
C ILE A 161 -9.66 14.68 5.62
N ALA A 162 -10.03 14.55 6.89
CA ALA A 162 -10.98 15.45 7.52
C ALA A 162 -10.61 15.71 8.98
N THR A 163 -11.09 16.85 9.49
CA THR A 163 -10.85 17.27 10.86
C THR A 163 -12.16 17.16 11.66
N ALA A 164 -12.05 16.77 12.91
CA ALA A 164 -13.13 16.77 13.89
C ALA A 164 -12.66 17.46 15.19
N GLU A 165 -13.58 18.02 15.95
CA GLU A 165 -13.28 18.58 17.27
C GLU A 165 -13.36 17.49 18.33
N HIS A 166 -12.28 17.33 19.11
CA HIS A 166 -12.26 16.49 20.29
C HIS A 166 -12.52 17.33 21.53
N PRO A 167 -13.33 16.88 22.51
CA PRO A 167 -13.71 17.69 23.66
C PRO A 167 -12.52 18.23 24.49
N THR A 168 -11.44 17.47 24.59
CA THR A 168 -10.26 17.81 25.39
C THR A 168 -8.99 18.08 24.58
N GLU A 169 -8.85 17.47 23.40
CA GLU A 169 -7.63 17.54 22.57
C GLU A 169 -7.72 18.61 21.46
N GLY A 170 -8.88 19.27 21.30
CA GLY A 170 -9.11 20.24 20.24
C GLY A 170 -9.23 19.58 18.86
N LYS A 171 -8.67 20.18 17.83
CA LYS A 171 -8.76 19.69 16.45
C LYS A 171 -7.93 18.44 16.25
N VAL A 172 -8.58 17.34 15.87
CA VAL A 172 -7.94 16.10 15.46
C VAL A 172 -8.20 15.83 13.98
N THR A 173 -7.15 15.52 13.24
CA THR A 173 -7.25 15.18 11.81
C THR A 173 -7.18 13.66 11.64
N GLY A 174 -8.08 13.11 10.87
CA GLY A 174 -8.16 11.67 10.64
C GLY A 174 -8.49 11.32 9.20
N ILE A 175 -8.40 10.03 8.91
CA ILE A 175 -8.73 9.47 7.60
C ILE A 175 -10.20 9.02 7.61
N ARG A 176 -10.98 9.51 6.66
CA ARG A 176 -12.36 9.06 6.42
C ARG A 176 -12.37 7.65 5.85
N SER A 177 -13.49 6.95 5.99
CA SER A 177 -13.65 5.63 5.34
C SER A 177 -13.31 5.68 3.85
N PRO A 178 -12.51 4.75 3.32
CA PRO A 178 -12.28 4.65 1.88
C PRO A 178 -13.51 4.16 1.11
N VAL A 179 -14.51 3.59 1.81
CA VAL A 179 -15.74 3.10 1.21
C VAL A 179 -16.74 4.23 1.10
N LEU A 180 -17.35 4.36 -0.07
CA LEU A 180 -18.46 5.27 -0.33
C LEU A 180 -19.77 4.46 -0.40
N PHE A 181 -20.82 5.00 0.23
CA PHE A 181 -22.18 4.52 0.04
C PHE A 181 -22.97 5.62 -0.67
N ASP A 182 -23.54 5.31 -1.81
CA ASP A 182 -24.26 6.26 -2.67
C ASP A 182 -23.46 7.54 -2.97
N GLY A 183 -22.15 7.37 -3.21
CA GLY A 183 -21.24 8.48 -3.48
C GLY A 183 -20.80 9.29 -2.27
N ALA A 184 -21.27 8.96 -1.06
CA ALA A 184 -20.95 9.68 0.17
C ALA A 184 -19.96 8.92 1.09
N ARG A 185 -19.07 9.67 1.72
CA ARG A 185 -18.16 9.16 2.78
C ARG A 185 -18.71 9.52 4.16
N GLY A 186 -18.53 8.61 5.11
CA GLY A 186 -18.73 8.93 6.53
C GLY A 186 -17.78 10.05 7.01
N GLY A 187 -18.18 10.76 8.06
CA GLY A 187 -17.32 11.74 8.74
C GLY A 187 -16.21 11.07 9.55
N VAL A 188 -15.24 11.87 9.98
CA VAL A 188 -14.28 11.50 11.03
C VAL A 188 -14.94 11.76 12.38
N LYS A 189 -14.85 10.76 13.26
CA LYS A 189 -15.21 10.93 14.68
C LYS A 189 -13.92 10.86 15.49
N PRO A 190 -13.72 11.75 16.47
CA PRO A 190 -12.57 11.63 17.36
C PRO A 190 -12.68 10.35 18.19
N ALA A 191 -11.54 9.86 18.68
CA ALA A 191 -11.55 8.76 19.64
C ALA A 191 -12.24 9.20 20.93
N PRO A 192 -13.03 8.34 21.59
CA PRO A 192 -13.63 8.72 22.87
C PRO A 192 -12.56 8.89 23.95
N SER A 193 -12.82 9.78 24.90
CA SER A 193 -12.01 9.90 26.10
C SER A 193 -12.11 8.62 26.93
N PHE A 194 -11.09 8.35 27.76
CA PHE A 194 -11.11 7.17 28.63
C PHE A 194 -12.37 7.14 29.51
N GLY A 195 -13.13 6.06 29.44
CA GLY A 195 -14.36 5.90 30.20
C GLY A 195 -15.58 6.68 29.73
N GLU A 196 -15.48 7.47 28.65
CA GLU A 196 -16.57 8.33 28.14
C GLU A 196 -17.91 7.59 27.98
N HIS A 197 -17.88 6.35 27.52
CA HIS A 197 -19.06 5.57 27.24
C HIS A 197 -19.42 4.57 28.34
N THR A 198 -18.66 4.48 29.43
CA THR A 198 -18.87 3.48 30.49
C THR A 198 -20.31 3.51 31.05
N ARG A 199 -20.77 4.68 31.40
CA ARG A 199 -22.13 4.84 31.97
C ARG A 199 -23.22 4.48 30.97
N SER A 200 -23.13 4.94 29.73
CA SER A 200 -24.12 4.67 28.69
C SER A 200 -24.17 3.19 28.29
N VAL A 201 -23.00 2.54 28.23
CA VAL A 201 -22.94 1.09 27.96
C VAL A 201 -23.52 0.28 29.07
N LEU A 202 -23.17 0.55 30.33
CA LEU A 202 -23.71 -0.17 31.47
C LEU A 202 -25.23 0.04 31.63
N ALA A 203 -25.71 1.28 31.44
CA ALA A 203 -27.15 1.56 31.44
C ALA A 203 -27.91 0.78 30.34
N GLY A 204 -27.32 0.71 29.13
CA GLY A 204 -27.84 -0.07 28.01
C GLY A 204 -27.90 -1.58 28.28
N LEU A 205 -27.06 -2.08 29.18
CA LEU A 205 -27.06 -3.46 29.65
C LEU A 205 -28.05 -3.70 30.83
N GLY A 206 -28.76 -2.66 31.29
CA GLY A 206 -29.77 -2.75 32.31
C GLY A 206 -29.26 -2.55 33.76
N TYR A 207 -28.02 -2.10 33.94
CA TYR A 207 -27.50 -1.73 35.24
C TYR A 207 -28.20 -0.47 35.78
N SER A 208 -28.53 -0.44 37.07
CA SER A 208 -29.05 0.74 37.75
C SER A 208 -27.98 1.82 37.92
N ALA A 209 -28.40 3.05 38.15
CA ALA A 209 -27.45 4.16 38.36
C ALA A 209 -26.52 3.89 39.58
N GLU A 210 -27.04 3.24 40.60
CA GLU A 210 -26.30 2.89 41.83
C GLU A 210 -25.19 1.85 41.56
N GLU A 211 -25.53 0.82 40.79
CA GLU A 211 -24.56 -0.21 40.35
C GLU A 211 -23.47 0.40 39.44
N ILE A 212 -23.84 1.30 38.52
CA ILE A 212 -22.93 1.99 37.66
C ILE A 212 -21.92 2.86 38.44
N GLU A 213 -22.40 3.58 39.48
CA GLU A 213 -21.50 4.36 40.36
C GLU A 213 -20.53 3.48 41.13
N GLY A 214 -20.95 2.25 41.51
CA GLY A 214 -20.07 1.29 42.17
C GLY A 214 -18.99 0.71 41.27
N LEU A 215 -19.29 0.56 39.95
CA LEU A 215 -18.37 -0.02 38.94
C LEU A 215 -17.47 1.01 38.29
N ALA A 216 -17.87 2.28 38.29
CA ALA A 216 -17.14 3.38 37.60
C ALA A 216 -16.07 4.04 38.48
N LYS A 217 -15.71 3.46 39.61
CA LYS A 217 -14.59 3.85 40.45
C LYS A 217 -13.31 3.15 39.97
#